data_5ba55395effe469745f9177244b81618
#
_entry.id   5ba55395effe469745f9177244b81618
#
_cell.length_a   1.000
_cell.length_b   1.000
_cell.length_c   1.000
_cell.angle_alpha   90.00
_cell.angle_beta   90.00
_cell.angle_gamma   90.00
#
_symmetry.space_group_name_H-M   'P 1'
#
loop_
_entity.id
_entity.type
_entity.pdbx_description
1 polymer ?
#
loop_
_entity_poly.entity_id
_entity_poly.type
_entity_poly.pdbx_seq_one_letter_code
_entity_poly.pdbx_strand_id
1 'polypeptide(L)'
;LRRFFDHYLKNIDNGWEQTPKVRLSVLNPGGKNIVNRVENEFPLARTKYTKLYLSAADSSLSTSLPQKETISSYQSESRQPKVTYRFRMTKSTEITGYMKLHLWVSAPDHDDMDLAIKVEKLSKDGKPFFDPTGATIAATGYMRASMRQLDTLRTTEAEPYYTYTTEQKLKPGEIVPLEIEIWPMGLMFDKDEILQLTVEAYRPAAAAIPFGSARISIPKEGYTYQPGNNVDLVTLGGNENQCADPNEVVTSPATHNAGKHCIYTGGRYDSYLYLPVIPEK
;
A
#
# COMPACT_ATOMS: atom_id res chain seq x y z
N LEU A 1 -26.07 -5.77 -2.10
CA LEU A 1 -26.32 -6.48 -0.82
C LEU A 1 -27.79 -6.81 -0.64
N ARG A 2 -28.78 -5.85 -0.73
CA ARG A 2 -30.21 -6.13 -0.49
C ARG A 2 -30.73 -7.28 -1.33
N ARG A 3 -30.53 -7.28 -2.70
CA ARG A 3 -30.97 -8.35 -3.59
C ARG A 3 -30.42 -9.72 -3.20
N PHE A 4 -29.16 -9.79 -2.74
CA PHE A 4 -28.53 -11.01 -2.25
C PHE A 4 -29.26 -11.56 -1.04
N PHE A 5 -29.43 -10.75 0.00
CA PHE A 5 -30.11 -11.19 1.22
C PHE A 5 -31.59 -11.49 1.01
N ASP A 6 -32.29 -10.71 0.19
CA ASP A 6 -33.70 -11.00 -0.13
C ASP A 6 -33.83 -12.33 -0.85
N HIS A 7 -32.88 -12.68 -1.74
CA HIS A 7 -32.87 -13.97 -2.43
C HIS A 7 -32.60 -15.14 -1.46
N TYR A 8 -31.47 -15.11 -0.75
CA TYR A 8 -31.03 -16.27 0.05
C TYR A 8 -31.73 -16.39 1.42
N LEU A 9 -32.13 -15.30 2.04
CA LEU A 9 -32.76 -15.35 3.37
C LEU A 9 -34.28 -15.32 3.34
N LYS A 10 -34.88 -14.78 2.28
CA LYS A 10 -36.33 -14.66 2.14
C LYS A 10 -36.88 -15.46 1.00
N ASN A 11 -36.07 -16.22 0.27
CA ASN A 11 -36.44 -17.01 -0.92
C ASN A 11 -37.16 -16.17 -1.99
N ILE A 12 -36.82 -14.89 -2.11
CA ILE A 12 -37.42 -14.02 -3.13
C ILE A 12 -36.68 -14.27 -4.47
N ASP A 13 -37.42 -14.71 -5.48
CA ASP A 13 -36.90 -14.74 -6.85
C ASP A 13 -36.83 -13.32 -7.40
N ASN A 14 -35.62 -12.77 -7.39
CA ASN A 14 -35.31 -11.40 -7.81
C ASN A 14 -34.23 -11.34 -8.89
N GLY A 15 -33.96 -12.49 -9.55
CA GLY A 15 -32.95 -12.62 -10.60
C GLY A 15 -31.51 -12.53 -10.08
N TRP A 16 -31.23 -12.77 -8.79
CA TRP A 16 -29.89 -12.76 -8.24
C TRP A 16 -28.96 -13.77 -8.92
N GLU A 17 -29.46 -14.97 -9.23
CA GLU A 17 -28.69 -16.04 -9.89
C GLU A 17 -28.09 -15.64 -11.25
N GLN A 18 -28.66 -14.62 -11.89
CA GLN A 18 -28.18 -14.07 -13.15
C GLN A 18 -27.09 -13.01 -12.93
N THR A 19 -26.76 -12.70 -11.67
CA THR A 19 -25.74 -11.71 -11.36
C THR A 19 -24.37 -12.27 -11.72
N PRO A 20 -23.54 -11.56 -12.50
CA PRO A 20 -22.20 -12.00 -12.83
C PRO A 20 -21.35 -12.27 -11.57
N LYS A 21 -20.55 -13.36 -11.60
CA LYS A 21 -19.70 -13.77 -10.47
C LYS A 21 -18.70 -12.69 -10.07
N VAL A 22 -18.14 -12.00 -11.05
CA VAL A 22 -17.18 -10.92 -10.85
C VAL A 22 -17.68 -9.66 -11.52
N ARG A 23 -17.69 -8.56 -10.77
CA ARG A 23 -17.97 -7.19 -11.25
C ARG A 23 -16.92 -6.26 -10.67
N LEU A 24 -16.17 -5.64 -11.55
CA LEU A 24 -15.07 -4.74 -11.17
C LEU A 24 -15.44 -3.28 -11.42
N SER A 25 -14.86 -2.41 -10.63
CA SER A 25 -14.79 -0.99 -10.95
C SER A 25 -13.33 -0.62 -11.13
N VAL A 26 -13.03 0.08 -12.21
CA VAL A 26 -11.70 0.65 -12.47
C VAL A 26 -11.81 2.15 -12.31
N LEU A 27 -11.07 2.68 -11.37
CA LEU A 27 -11.07 4.11 -11.06
C LEU A 27 -10.25 4.86 -12.12
N ASN A 28 -10.76 6.01 -12.53
CA ASN A 28 -10.02 6.94 -13.38
C ASN A 28 -10.10 8.35 -12.77
N PRO A 29 -9.34 8.62 -11.70
CA PRO A 29 -9.28 9.96 -11.12
C PRO A 29 -8.91 10.99 -12.20
N GLY A 30 -9.69 12.06 -12.28
CA GLY A 30 -9.56 13.07 -13.36
C GLY A 30 -10.30 12.73 -14.65
N GLY A 31 -10.87 11.53 -14.77
CA GLY A 31 -11.63 11.04 -15.92
C GLY A 31 -12.91 10.29 -15.51
N LYS A 32 -13.39 9.41 -16.38
CA LYS A 32 -14.59 8.62 -16.14
C LYS A 32 -14.23 7.23 -15.62
N ASN A 33 -14.74 6.86 -14.46
CA ASN A 33 -14.61 5.51 -13.92
C ASN A 33 -15.35 4.49 -14.77
N ILE A 34 -14.80 3.28 -14.87
CA ILE A 34 -15.51 2.11 -15.36
C ILE A 34 -16.17 1.46 -14.14
N VAL A 35 -17.49 1.33 -14.17
CA VAL A 35 -18.27 0.81 -13.03
C VAL A 35 -18.99 -0.46 -13.43
N ASN A 36 -18.98 -1.45 -12.52
CA ASN A 36 -19.66 -2.74 -12.70
C ASN A 36 -19.27 -3.50 -13.98
N ARG A 37 -17.99 -3.38 -14.41
CA ARG A 37 -17.50 -4.19 -15.53
C ARG A 37 -17.61 -5.67 -15.20
N VAL A 38 -18.33 -6.39 -16.05
CA VAL A 38 -18.51 -7.84 -15.89
C VAL A 38 -17.23 -8.56 -16.30
N GLU A 39 -16.78 -9.47 -15.45
CA GLU A 39 -15.63 -10.34 -15.70
C GLU A 39 -15.97 -11.79 -15.33
N ASN A 40 -15.25 -12.74 -15.92
CA ASN A 40 -15.49 -14.16 -15.66
C ASN A 40 -14.77 -14.64 -14.39
N GLU A 41 -13.66 -14.01 -14.05
CA GLU A 41 -12.76 -14.42 -12.97
C GLU A 41 -11.95 -13.24 -12.43
N PHE A 42 -11.36 -13.43 -11.26
CA PHE A 42 -10.35 -12.55 -10.66
C PHE A 42 -9.31 -13.41 -9.92
N PRO A 43 -8.00 -13.21 -10.13
CA PRO A 43 -7.37 -12.28 -11.08
C PRO A 43 -7.80 -12.51 -12.52
N LEU A 44 -7.71 -11.46 -13.36
CA LEU A 44 -8.14 -11.54 -14.75
C LEU A 44 -7.14 -12.36 -15.56
N ALA A 45 -7.59 -13.41 -16.29
CA ALA A 45 -6.72 -14.28 -17.10
C ALA A 45 -5.88 -13.53 -18.14
N ARG A 46 -6.36 -12.36 -18.60
CA ARG A 46 -5.63 -11.53 -19.57
C ARG A 46 -4.58 -10.61 -18.95
N THR A 47 -4.40 -10.64 -17.62
CA THR A 47 -3.38 -9.82 -16.94
C THR A 47 -1.99 -10.13 -17.48
N LYS A 48 -1.24 -9.09 -17.82
CA LYS A 48 0.19 -9.17 -18.15
C LYS A 48 0.99 -8.45 -17.07
N TYR A 49 1.63 -9.23 -16.24
CA TYR A 49 2.48 -8.66 -15.21
C TYR A 49 3.72 -8.01 -15.79
N THR A 50 4.03 -6.81 -15.33
CA THR A 50 5.14 -5.98 -15.80
C THR A 50 5.96 -5.50 -14.63
N LYS A 51 7.28 -5.69 -14.68
CA LYS A 51 8.22 -5.15 -13.70
C LYS A 51 8.58 -3.72 -14.07
N LEU A 52 8.43 -2.80 -13.11
CA LEU A 52 9.02 -1.47 -13.18
C LEU A 52 10.12 -1.38 -12.13
N TYR A 53 11.37 -1.36 -12.58
CA TYR A 53 12.55 -1.31 -11.73
C TYR A 53 12.76 0.09 -11.17
N LEU A 54 13.14 0.15 -9.89
CA LEU A 54 13.41 1.39 -9.18
C LEU A 54 14.83 1.90 -9.52
N SER A 55 14.96 3.23 -9.64
CA SER A 55 16.24 3.91 -9.77
C SER A 55 16.34 5.02 -8.72
N ALA A 56 17.23 4.84 -7.76
CA ALA A 56 17.49 5.86 -6.73
C ALA A 56 18.35 7.02 -7.28
N ALA A 57 18.97 6.85 -8.46
CA ALA A 57 19.80 7.89 -9.06
C ALA A 57 18.99 9.12 -9.51
N ASP A 58 17.76 8.90 -9.95
CA ASP A 58 16.90 9.94 -10.52
C ASP A 58 15.44 9.85 -10.03
N SER A 59 15.18 8.98 -9.05
CA SER A 59 13.84 8.75 -8.48
C SER A 59 12.82 8.31 -9.53
N SER A 60 13.25 7.51 -10.51
CA SER A 60 12.41 7.00 -11.58
C SER A 60 12.05 5.53 -11.42
N LEU A 61 11.04 5.10 -12.18
CA LEU A 61 10.71 3.71 -12.47
C LEU A 61 10.96 3.45 -13.97
N SER A 62 11.48 2.28 -14.30
CA SER A 62 11.83 1.90 -15.68
C SER A 62 11.49 0.45 -15.95
N THR A 63 11.17 0.12 -17.21
CA THR A 63 11.00 -1.27 -17.67
C THR A 63 12.34 -2.02 -17.80
N SER A 64 13.46 -1.31 -17.71
CA SER A 64 14.80 -1.90 -17.77
C SER A 64 15.50 -1.75 -16.42
N LEU A 65 16.19 -2.80 -15.97
CA LEU A 65 16.98 -2.77 -14.73
C LEU A 65 18.13 -1.76 -14.86
N PRO A 66 18.23 -0.75 -13.97
CA PRO A 66 19.39 0.13 -13.94
C PRO A 66 20.68 -0.64 -13.67
N GLN A 67 21.74 -0.38 -14.44
CA GLN A 67 23.01 -1.11 -14.32
C GLN A 67 23.81 -0.68 -13.08
N LYS A 68 23.71 0.58 -12.70
CA LYS A 68 24.45 1.14 -11.57
C LYS A 68 23.70 0.91 -10.27
N GLU A 69 24.39 0.36 -9.27
CA GLU A 69 23.89 0.27 -7.92
C GLU A 69 23.78 1.66 -7.30
N THR A 70 22.62 1.99 -6.78
CA THR A 70 22.35 3.27 -6.12
C THR A 70 21.48 3.06 -4.87
N ILE A 71 21.53 4.02 -3.95
CA ILE A 71 20.84 3.96 -2.67
C ILE A 71 20.03 5.22 -2.49
N SER A 72 18.77 5.09 -2.15
CA SER A 72 17.97 6.15 -1.54
C SER A 72 17.75 5.86 -0.06
N SER A 73 17.61 6.88 0.75
CA SER A 73 17.39 6.70 2.18
C SER A 73 16.62 7.86 2.79
N TYR A 74 16.01 7.60 3.94
CA TYR A 74 15.37 8.62 4.77
C TYR A 74 15.55 8.28 6.24
N GLN A 75 15.38 9.28 7.11
CA GLN A 75 15.28 9.08 8.55
C GLN A 75 13.80 8.86 8.90
N SER A 76 13.50 7.75 9.56
CA SER A 76 12.11 7.36 9.86
C SER A 76 11.38 8.38 10.73
N GLU A 77 12.11 9.07 11.60
CA GLU A 77 11.59 10.08 12.51
C GLU A 77 11.52 11.48 11.89
N SER A 78 12.02 11.66 10.65
CA SER A 78 11.98 12.95 9.98
C SER A 78 10.54 13.38 9.68
N ARG A 79 10.34 14.67 9.43
CA ARG A 79 9.03 15.22 9.07
C ARG A 79 8.42 14.60 7.80
N GLN A 80 9.26 14.16 6.88
CA GLN A 80 8.86 13.49 5.63
C GLN A 80 9.71 12.23 5.42
N PRO A 81 9.42 11.14 6.15
CA PRO A 81 10.24 9.94 6.17
C PRO A 81 9.92 9.04 4.97
N LYS A 82 10.19 9.50 3.76
CA LYS A 82 9.82 8.80 2.53
C LYS A 82 10.77 9.04 1.38
N VAL A 83 10.73 8.13 0.42
CA VAL A 83 11.24 8.28 -0.93
C VAL A 83 10.14 8.00 -1.94
N THR A 84 10.24 8.60 -3.12
CA THR A 84 9.25 8.41 -4.20
C THR A 84 9.93 8.08 -5.50
N TYR A 85 9.28 7.23 -6.30
CA TYR A 85 9.72 6.87 -7.65
C TYR A 85 8.58 7.07 -8.61
N ARG A 86 8.86 7.53 -9.84
CA ARG A 86 7.83 7.92 -10.80
C ARG A 86 8.01 7.26 -12.15
N PHE A 87 6.88 6.88 -12.75
CA PHE A 87 6.80 6.42 -14.12
C PHE A 87 5.76 7.25 -14.88
N ARG A 88 6.18 7.87 -15.98
CA ARG A 88 5.24 8.60 -16.86
C ARG A 88 4.68 7.63 -17.89
N MET A 89 3.36 7.52 -17.95
CA MET A 89 2.70 6.64 -18.91
C MET A 89 2.89 7.12 -20.33
N THR A 90 3.36 6.22 -21.20
CA THR A 90 3.57 6.52 -22.63
C THR A 90 2.32 6.33 -23.47
N LYS A 91 1.34 5.61 -22.94
CA LYS A 91 0.03 5.35 -23.54
C LYS A 91 -1.02 5.16 -22.45
N SER A 92 -2.29 5.15 -22.84
CA SER A 92 -3.37 4.74 -21.91
C SER A 92 -3.10 3.35 -21.39
N THR A 93 -3.22 3.14 -20.07
CA THR A 93 -2.86 1.88 -19.42
C THR A 93 -3.79 1.60 -18.26
N GLU A 94 -4.41 0.44 -18.26
CA GLU A 94 -5.17 -0.08 -17.14
C GLU A 94 -4.28 -0.96 -16.26
N ILE A 95 -4.29 -0.72 -14.95
CA ILE A 95 -3.66 -1.55 -13.93
C ILE A 95 -4.77 -2.07 -13.05
N THR A 96 -5.05 -3.39 -13.09
CA THR A 96 -6.16 -3.99 -12.34
C THR A 96 -5.76 -5.37 -11.83
N GLY A 97 -5.65 -5.53 -10.53
CA GLY A 97 -5.29 -6.81 -9.89
C GLY A 97 -4.37 -6.66 -8.71
N TYR A 98 -3.75 -7.78 -8.33
CA TYR A 98 -2.76 -7.84 -7.26
C TYR A 98 -1.45 -7.20 -7.69
N MET A 99 -0.86 -6.43 -6.80
CA MET A 99 0.44 -5.77 -6.99
C MET A 99 1.42 -6.21 -5.92
N LYS A 100 2.70 -6.18 -6.24
CA LYS A 100 3.78 -6.50 -5.31
C LYS A 100 4.95 -5.54 -5.48
N LEU A 101 5.61 -5.20 -4.38
CA LEU A 101 6.89 -4.51 -4.40
C LEU A 101 7.98 -5.46 -3.92
N HIS A 102 8.94 -5.79 -4.79
CA HIS A 102 10.20 -6.41 -4.41
C HIS A 102 11.20 -5.31 -4.06
N LEU A 103 11.75 -5.34 -2.86
CA LEU A 103 12.55 -4.23 -2.35
C LEU A 103 13.76 -4.72 -1.56
N TRP A 104 14.96 -4.29 -1.95
CA TRP A 104 16.18 -4.50 -1.18
C TRP A 104 16.37 -3.38 -0.17
N VAL A 105 16.47 -3.72 1.12
CA VAL A 105 16.51 -2.74 2.20
C VAL A 105 17.55 -3.06 3.25
N SER A 106 17.96 -2.05 4.02
CA SER A 106 18.68 -2.22 5.28
C SER A 106 18.30 -1.15 6.31
N ALA A 107 18.42 -1.49 7.58
CA ALA A 107 18.30 -0.60 8.72
C ALA A 107 19.67 -0.50 9.42
N PRO A 108 20.53 0.49 9.10
CA PRO A 108 21.86 0.57 9.67
C PRO A 108 21.89 0.80 11.18
N ASP A 109 20.86 1.45 11.71
CA ASP A 109 20.84 1.90 13.10
C ASP A 109 20.04 0.97 14.03
N HIS A 110 19.20 0.09 13.46
CA HIS A 110 18.28 -0.79 14.19
C HIS A 110 18.18 -2.18 13.58
N ASP A 111 17.45 -3.06 14.26
CA ASP A 111 17.28 -4.46 13.87
C ASP A 111 15.97 -4.74 13.13
N ASP A 112 15.18 -3.69 12.83
CA ASP A 112 13.90 -3.79 12.13
C ASP A 112 13.54 -2.50 11.41
N MET A 113 12.50 -2.55 10.56
CA MET A 113 11.87 -1.39 9.95
C MET A 113 10.42 -1.69 9.58
N ASP A 114 9.55 -0.73 9.81
CA ASP A 114 8.15 -0.76 9.38
C ASP A 114 7.97 0.15 8.16
N LEU A 115 7.46 -0.42 7.08
CA LEU A 115 7.28 0.24 5.80
C LEU A 115 5.81 0.38 5.46
N ALA A 116 5.43 1.54 4.92
CA ALA A 116 4.19 1.76 4.23
C ALA A 116 4.47 2.07 2.76
N ILE A 117 3.71 1.43 1.90
CA ILE A 117 3.82 1.54 0.45
C ILE A 117 2.55 2.17 -0.09
N LYS A 118 2.71 3.11 -1.04
CA LYS A 118 1.59 3.67 -1.80
C LYS A 118 1.89 3.65 -3.29
N VAL A 119 0.93 3.17 -4.06
CA VAL A 119 0.92 3.31 -5.52
C VAL A 119 -0.25 4.20 -5.89
N GLU A 120 0.03 5.36 -6.43
CA GLU A 120 -0.97 6.37 -6.72
C GLU A 120 -0.84 6.94 -8.13
N LYS A 121 -1.96 7.44 -8.63
CA LYS A 121 -2.02 8.19 -9.88
C LYS A 121 -1.84 9.67 -9.61
N LEU A 122 -0.96 10.31 -10.39
CA LEU A 122 -0.85 11.75 -10.45
C LEU A 122 -1.28 12.25 -11.84
N SER A 123 -1.75 13.49 -11.90
CA SER A 123 -2.02 14.18 -13.16
C SER A 123 -0.74 14.33 -14.00
N LYS A 124 -0.88 14.77 -15.24
CA LYS A 124 0.26 15.11 -16.13
C LYS A 124 1.22 16.14 -15.53
N ASP A 125 0.69 17.02 -14.68
CA ASP A 125 1.45 18.05 -13.97
C ASP A 125 2.00 17.57 -12.61
N GLY A 126 1.83 16.29 -12.29
CA GLY A 126 2.35 15.68 -11.05
C GLY A 126 1.52 15.99 -9.80
N LYS A 127 0.26 16.39 -9.94
CA LYS A 127 -0.64 16.66 -8.81
C LYS A 127 -1.42 15.41 -8.43
N PRO A 128 -1.57 15.10 -7.14
CA PRO A 128 -2.36 13.96 -6.68
C PRO A 128 -3.86 14.20 -6.90
N PHE A 129 -4.60 13.10 -6.99
CA PHE A 129 -6.05 13.10 -6.96
C PHE A 129 -6.54 12.71 -5.56
N PHE A 130 -7.61 13.33 -5.13
CA PHE A 130 -8.21 13.09 -3.82
C PHE A 130 -9.65 12.58 -3.98
N ASP A 131 -10.05 11.74 -3.07
CA ASP A 131 -11.44 11.35 -2.93
C ASP A 131 -12.26 12.46 -2.24
N PRO A 132 -13.60 12.34 -2.13
CA PRO A 132 -14.43 13.33 -1.47
C PRO A 132 -14.12 13.56 0.02
N THR A 133 -13.38 12.66 0.66
CA THR A 133 -12.95 12.79 2.05
C THR A 133 -11.62 13.53 2.20
N GLY A 134 -10.95 13.83 1.08
CA GLY A 134 -9.63 14.45 1.04
C GLY A 134 -8.47 13.46 1.16
N ALA A 135 -8.74 12.15 1.15
CA ALA A 135 -7.70 11.14 1.10
C ALA A 135 -7.19 10.94 -0.34
N THR A 136 -5.90 10.63 -0.50
CA THR A 136 -5.35 10.26 -1.81
C THR A 136 -5.90 8.91 -2.27
N ILE A 137 -6.20 8.81 -3.56
CA ILE A 137 -6.62 7.54 -4.17
C ILE A 137 -5.37 6.73 -4.47
N ALA A 138 -5.10 5.72 -3.64
CA ALA A 138 -3.89 4.92 -3.71
C ALA A 138 -4.16 3.44 -3.36
N ALA A 139 -3.43 2.53 -4.00
CA ALA A 139 -3.25 1.18 -3.50
C ALA A 139 -2.14 1.20 -2.44
N THR A 140 -2.37 0.51 -1.33
CA THR A 140 -1.46 0.51 -0.18
C THR A 140 -0.97 -0.87 0.18
N GLY A 141 0.23 -0.93 0.75
CA GLY A 141 0.81 -2.13 1.32
C GLY A 141 1.61 -1.78 2.58
N TYR A 142 1.77 -2.76 3.46
CA TYR A 142 2.50 -2.58 4.72
C TYR A 142 3.40 -3.78 4.97
N MET A 143 4.59 -3.53 5.53
CA MET A 143 5.54 -4.59 5.84
C MET A 143 6.40 -4.22 7.04
N ARG A 144 6.51 -5.15 7.99
CA ARG A 144 7.58 -5.17 8.98
C ARG A 144 8.69 -6.08 8.48
N ALA A 145 9.90 -5.57 8.35
CA ALA A 145 11.01 -6.30 7.74
C ALA A 145 11.34 -7.61 8.47
N SER A 146 11.20 -7.65 9.80
CA SER A 146 11.41 -8.89 10.56
C SER A 146 10.36 -9.97 10.28
N MET A 147 9.19 -9.61 9.75
CA MET A 147 8.10 -10.53 9.41
C MET A 147 8.10 -10.97 7.95
N ARG A 148 9.24 -10.85 7.26
CA ARG A 148 9.38 -11.11 5.82
C ARG A 148 9.31 -12.58 5.41
N GLN A 149 9.26 -13.52 6.37
CA GLN A 149 9.24 -14.95 6.04
C GLN A 149 7.98 -15.31 5.25
N LEU A 150 8.18 -15.77 4.03
CA LEU A 150 7.10 -16.20 3.15
C LEU A 150 6.61 -17.61 3.50
N ASP A 151 5.30 -17.81 3.39
CA ASP A 151 4.67 -19.11 3.28
C ASP A 151 4.84 -19.62 1.85
N THR A 152 5.79 -20.50 1.62
CA THR A 152 6.15 -20.99 0.27
C THR A 152 5.07 -21.87 -0.37
N LEU A 153 4.10 -22.36 0.40
CA LEU A 153 3.00 -23.15 -0.14
C LEU A 153 1.89 -22.27 -0.71
N ARG A 154 1.73 -21.06 -0.18
CA ARG A 154 0.65 -20.13 -0.55
C ARG A 154 1.12 -18.99 -1.44
N THR A 155 2.38 -18.60 -1.31
CA THR A 155 2.95 -17.47 -2.07
C THR A 155 2.96 -17.78 -3.57
N THR A 156 2.44 -16.83 -4.34
CA THR A 156 2.57 -16.81 -5.81
C THR A 156 3.52 -15.69 -6.24
N GLU A 157 3.81 -15.60 -7.53
CA GLU A 157 4.67 -14.52 -8.02
C GLU A 157 4.09 -13.13 -7.76
N ALA A 158 2.77 -12.98 -7.78
CA ALA A 158 2.08 -11.69 -7.60
C ALA A 158 1.55 -11.45 -6.17
N GLU A 159 1.38 -12.51 -5.40
CA GLU A 159 0.75 -12.46 -4.07
C GLU A 159 1.64 -13.13 -3.04
N PRO A 160 2.46 -12.37 -2.31
CA PRO A 160 3.24 -12.90 -1.21
C PRO A 160 2.32 -13.17 -0.01
N TYR A 161 2.47 -14.34 0.59
CA TYR A 161 1.85 -14.71 1.86
C TYR A 161 2.93 -14.89 2.91
N TYR A 162 2.68 -14.45 4.15
CA TYR A 162 3.66 -14.50 5.23
C TYR A 162 3.24 -15.50 6.30
N THR A 163 4.23 -16.13 6.94
CA THR A 163 3.96 -17.09 8.00
C THR A 163 3.55 -16.43 9.31
N TYR A 164 4.07 -15.22 9.59
CA TYR A 164 3.91 -14.48 10.85
C TYR A 164 4.25 -15.28 12.12
N THR A 165 5.04 -16.35 12.01
CA THR A 165 5.36 -17.24 13.10
C THR A 165 6.72 -16.96 13.73
N THR A 166 7.63 -16.31 13.02
CA THR A 166 9.01 -16.09 13.45
C THR A 166 9.49 -14.72 13.04
N GLU A 167 10.00 -13.95 13.98
CA GLU A 167 10.71 -12.71 13.69
C GLU A 167 12.12 -13.02 13.16
N GLN A 168 12.43 -12.48 12.00
CA GLN A 168 13.77 -12.51 11.39
C GLN A 168 14.40 -11.13 11.49
N LYS A 169 14.86 -10.75 12.69
CA LYS A 169 15.50 -9.46 12.92
C LYS A 169 16.68 -9.25 11.97
N LEU A 170 16.89 -7.99 11.56
CA LEU A 170 18.00 -7.59 10.73
C LEU A 170 19.23 -7.39 11.62
N LYS A 171 20.41 -7.70 11.08
CA LYS A 171 21.64 -7.16 11.66
C LYS A 171 21.83 -5.73 11.15
N PRO A 172 22.37 -4.81 11.98
CA PRO A 172 22.62 -3.45 11.55
C PRO A 172 23.40 -3.40 10.22
N GLY A 173 22.82 -2.77 9.21
CA GLY A 173 23.40 -2.67 7.87
C GLY A 173 23.27 -3.92 6.99
N GLU A 174 22.67 -5.01 7.47
CA GLU A 174 22.35 -6.19 6.64
C GLU A 174 21.34 -5.81 5.56
N ILE A 175 21.68 -6.15 4.32
CA ILE A 175 20.79 -5.90 3.17
C ILE A 175 19.96 -7.15 2.92
N VAL A 176 18.64 -7.01 3.00
CA VAL A 176 17.69 -8.12 2.80
C VAL A 176 16.67 -7.78 1.74
N PRO A 177 16.17 -8.78 0.97
CA PRO A 177 15.03 -8.60 0.10
C PRO A 177 13.72 -8.69 0.88
N LEU A 178 12.76 -7.87 0.51
CA LEU A 178 11.37 -7.92 0.96
C LEU A 178 10.46 -8.13 -0.24
N GLU A 179 9.45 -8.99 -0.07
CA GLU A 179 8.30 -9.11 -0.96
C GLU A 179 7.12 -8.45 -0.27
N ILE A 180 6.64 -7.33 -0.73
CA ILE A 180 5.60 -6.54 -0.05
C ILE A 180 4.31 -6.61 -0.85
N GLU A 181 3.27 -7.18 -0.25
CA GLU A 181 1.93 -7.17 -0.82
C GLU A 181 1.40 -5.73 -0.90
N ILE A 182 0.79 -5.41 -2.03
CA ILE A 182 0.03 -4.17 -2.23
C ILE A 182 -1.40 -4.56 -2.58
N TRP A 183 -2.34 -4.05 -1.83
CA TRP A 183 -3.75 -4.39 -1.99
C TRP A 183 -4.23 -4.17 -3.41
N PRO A 184 -5.04 -5.10 -3.95
CA PRO A 184 -5.48 -5.03 -5.33
C PRO A 184 -6.35 -3.80 -5.57
N MET A 185 -6.09 -3.12 -6.67
CA MET A 185 -6.85 -1.95 -7.10
C MET A 185 -6.99 -1.94 -8.62
N GLY A 186 -8.07 -1.32 -9.11
CA GLY A 186 -8.24 -1.00 -10.52
C GLY A 186 -8.03 0.49 -10.76
N LEU A 187 -7.00 0.84 -11.50
CA LEU A 187 -6.67 2.23 -11.88
C LEU A 187 -6.44 2.34 -13.38
N MET A 188 -7.03 3.38 -13.98
CA MET A 188 -6.78 3.80 -15.36
C MET A 188 -5.85 5.00 -15.37
N PHE A 189 -4.83 4.93 -16.21
CA PHE A 189 -3.91 6.02 -16.51
C PHE A 189 -4.07 6.41 -17.95
N ASP A 190 -4.21 7.70 -18.23
CA ASP A 190 -4.08 8.22 -19.58
C ASP A 190 -2.62 8.49 -19.94
N LYS A 191 -2.34 8.65 -21.23
CA LYS A 191 -1.01 9.05 -21.70
C LYS A 191 -0.55 10.32 -20.97
N ASP A 192 0.73 10.34 -20.57
CA ASP A 192 1.42 11.43 -19.85
C ASP A 192 1.06 11.55 -18.36
N GLU A 193 0.08 10.82 -17.86
CA GLU A 193 -0.14 10.74 -16.41
C GLU A 193 0.96 9.93 -15.74
N ILE A 194 1.10 10.11 -14.43
CA ILE A 194 2.23 9.58 -13.69
C ILE A 194 1.75 8.55 -12.68
N LEU A 195 2.35 7.37 -12.71
CA LEU A 195 2.32 6.43 -11.59
C LEU A 195 3.41 6.83 -10.62
N GLN A 196 3.05 7.05 -9.37
CA GLN A 196 3.98 7.29 -8.28
C GLN A 196 3.97 6.14 -7.29
N LEU A 197 5.14 5.58 -7.04
CA LEU A 197 5.42 4.68 -5.91
C LEU A 197 6.03 5.51 -4.79
N THR A 198 5.44 5.43 -3.61
CA THR A 198 6.00 5.99 -2.37
C THR A 198 6.37 4.86 -1.43
N VAL A 199 7.58 4.89 -0.89
CA VAL A 199 8.04 4.05 0.21
C VAL A 199 8.31 4.96 1.40
N GLU A 200 7.59 4.76 2.49
CA GLU A 200 7.68 5.60 3.67
C GLU A 200 7.78 4.78 4.95
N ALA A 201 8.34 5.37 6.01
CA ALA A 201 8.26 4.76 7.33
C ALA A 201 6.78 4.64 7.72
N TYR A 202 6.38 3.43 8.14
CA TYR A 202 5.03 3.26 8.65
C TYR A 202 4.87 4.10 9.91
N ARG A 203 4.00 5.06 9.80
CA ARG A 203 3.48 5.80 10.94
C ARG A 203 1.99 5.56 10.89
N PRO A 204 1.46 4.92 11.94
CA PRO A 204 0.06 4.82 12.01
C PRO A 204 -0.55 6.23 11.84
N ALA A 205 -1.25 6.53 10.72
CA ALA A 205 -1.75 7.87 10.43
C ALA A 205 -2.88 8.24 11.37
N ALA A 206 -2.87 9.45 11.89
CA ALA A 206 -4.06 10.02 12.46
C ALA A 206 -5.16 9.94 11.41
N ALA A 207 -6.08 8.99 11.51
CA ALA A 207 -7.26 9.00 10.69
C ALA A 207 -8.01 10.29 11.02
N ALA A 208 -7.81 11.32 10.22
CA ALA A 208 -8.71 12.45 10.24
C ALA A 208 -10.08 11.91 9.84
N ILE A 209 -10.88 11.58 10.82
CA ILE A 209 -12.30 11.30 10.57
C ILE A 209 -12.92 12.67 10.31
N PRO A 210 -13.44 12.89 9.08
CA PRO A 210 -13.96 14.22 8.71
C PRO A 210 -15.26 14.63 9.42
N PHE A 211 -15.75 13.79 10.32
CA PHE A 211 -16.98 14.04 11.06
C PHE A 211 -16.72 14.21 12.56
N GLY A 212 -16.37 15.44 12.94
CA GLY A 212 -16.26 15.85 14.33
C GLY A 212 -15.18 15.11 15.11
N SER A 213 -14.44 15.82 15.90
CA SER A 213 -13.34 15.33 16.71
C SER A 213 -13.80 14.32 17.78
N ALA A 214 -14.10 13.10 17.36
CA ALA A 214 -14.19 12.00 18.30
C ALA A 214 -12.78 11.44 18.48
N ARG A 215 -12.21 11.60 19.67
CA ARG A 215 -10.96 10.97 20.06
C ARG A 215 -11.28 9.68 20.82
N ILE A 216 -10.72 8.57 20.42
CA ILE A 216 -10.80 7.33 21.20
C ILE A 216 -9.51 7.23 22.02
N SER A 217 -9.61 7.36 23.31
CA SER A 217 -8.55 6.99 24.24
C SER A 217 -8.57 5.49 24.44
N ILE A 218 -7.51 4.80 24.08
CA ILE A 218 -7.34 3.37 24.38
C ILE A 218 -6.54 3.30 25.69
N PRO A 219 -7.16 2.84 26.80
CA PRO A 219 -6.44 2.65 28.06
C PRO A 219 -5.38 1.56 27.92
N LYS A 220 -4.28 1.67 28.68
CA LYS A 220 -3.16 0.71 28.71
C LYS A 220 -3.57 -0.73 29.04
N GLU A 221 -4.67 -0.92 29.78
CA GLU A 221 -5.13 -2.22 30.27
C GLU A 221 -6.56 -2.50 29.77
N GLY A 222 -6.65 -2.89 28.53
CA GLY A 222 -7.92 -3.37 27.99
C GLY A 222 -8.90 -2.25 27.61
N TYR A 223 -9.48 -2.42 26.46
CA TYR A 223 -10.46 -1.50 25.91
C TYR A 223 -11.84 -1.82 26.46
N THR A 224 -12.44 -0.87 27.15
CA THR A 224 -13.87 -0.94 27.50
C THR A 224 -14.59 0.20 26.80
N TYR A 225 -15.35 -0.10 25.76
CA TYR A 225 -16.21 0.86 25.12
C TYR A 225 -17.31 1.29 26.08
N GLN A 226 -17.38 2.57 26.39
CA GLN A 226 -18.50 3.17 27.11
C GLN A 226 -19.25 4.14 26.19
N PRO A 227 -20.48 3.81 25.76
CA PRO A 227 -21.27 4.74 24.94
C PRO A 227 -21.58 6.00 25.75
N GLY A 228 -21.29 7.18 25.18
CA GLY A 228 -21.66 8.47 25.75
C GLY A 228 -20.55 9.25 26.44
N ASN A 229 -19.39 8.71 26.64
CA ASN A 229 -18.21 9.48 27.01
C ASN A 229 -17.51 10.01 25.77
N ASN A 230 -16.89 11.18 25.88
CA ASN A 230 -16.02 11.70 24.84
C ASN A 230 -14.95 10.66 24.53
N VAL A 231 -15.15 9.93 23.46
CA VAL A 231 -14.21 8.93 22.99
C VAL A 231 -13.21 9.69 22.17
N ASP A 232 -12.05 9.97 22.74
CA ASP A 232 -10.93 10.43 21.95
C ASP A 232 -10.55 9.30 21.00
N LEU A 233 -10.82 9.47 19.73
CA LEU A 233 -10.32 8.61 18.70
C LEU A 233 -8.81 8.74 18.76
N VAL A 234 -8.17 7.77 19.41
CA VAL A 234 -6.78 7.47 19.10
C VAL A 234 -6.79 7.10 17.66
N THR A 235 -6.44 8.02 16.88
CA THR A 235 -6.10 7.82 15.52
C THR A 235 -5.13 6.67 15.50
N LEU A 236 -5.61 5.54 15.04
CA LEU A 236 -4.74 4.44 14.68
C LEU A 236 -3.76 5.03 13.69
N GLY A 237 -2.73 5.56 14.27
CA GLY A 237 -1.71 5.97 13.58
C GLY A 237 -1.40 7.35 13.50
N GLY A 238 -1.17 7.88 14.32
CA GLY A 238 -0.81 9.05 14.20
C GLY A 238 0.12 9.77 14.79
N ASN A 239 0.25 10.68 15.07
CA ASN A 239 1.03 11.53 15.89
C ASN A 239 1.10 10.90 17.26
N GLU A 240 2.25 10.45 17.63
CA GLU A 240 2.58 9.94 18.96
C GLU A 240 2.13 10.86 20.09
N ASN A 241 1.74 12.09 19.76
CA ASN A 241 1.31 13.14 20.65
C ASN A 241 -0.21 13.23 20.85
N GLN A 242 -1.00 12.29 20.34
CA GLN A 242 -2.47 12.32 20.48
C GLN A 242 -3.05 11.19 21.34
N CYS A 243 -2.22 10.58 22.16
CA CYS A 243 -2.69 9.76 23.25
C CYS A 243 -3.27 10.64 24.36
N ALA A 244 -4.16 10.07 25.16
CA ALA A 244 -4.83 10.76 26.26
C ALA A 244 -3.90 11.41 27.28
N ASP A 245 -2.66 10.91 27.35
CA ASP A 245 -1.54 11.56 28.00
C ASP A 245 -0.59 12.12 26.94
N PRO A 246 -0.47 13.45 26.80
CA PRO A 246 0.49 14.05 25.87
C PRO A 246 1.95 13.72 26.22
N ASN A 247 2.22 13.13 27.38
CA ASN A 247 3.53 12.63 27.77
C ASN A 247 3.63 11.11 27.57
N GLU A 248 2.54 10.44 27.25
CA GLU A 248 2.54 9.03 26.89
C GLU A 248 2.82 8.91 25.40
N VAL A 249 4.08 8.87 25.08
CA VAL A 249 4.55 8.35 23.79
C VAL A 249 4.02 6.93 23.73
N VAL A 250 2.99 6.69 22.92
CA VAL A 250 2.71 5.32 22.47
C VAL A 250 3.95 4.92 21.71
N THR A 251 4.87 4.37 22.43
CA THR A 251 6.00 3.62 21.90
C THR A 251 5.52 2.26 21.38
N SER A 252 4.38 2.29 20.67
CA SER A 252 4.23 1.35 19.61
C SER A 252 5.51 1.45 18.82
N PRO A 253 5.90 0.43 18.28
CA PRO A 253 7.17 0.00 17.73
C PRO A 253 8.06 1.09 17.11
N ALA A 254 7.88 2.35 17.48
CA ALA A 254 8.74 3.46 17.13
C ALA A 254 10.22 3.13 17.43
N THR A 255 10.48 2.39 18.51
CA THR A 255 11.83 1.93 18.83
C THR A 255 12.41 0.95 17.82
N HIS A 256 11.56 0.14 17.15
CA HIS A 256 11.99 -0.80 16.12
C HIS A 256 12.09 -0.14 14.74
N ASN A 257 11.38 0.95 14.54
CA ASN A 257 11.29 1.66 13.27
C ASN A 257 12.14 2.94 13.22
N ALA A 258 12.87 3.24 14.29
CA ALA A 258 13.70 4.45 14.38
C ALA A 258 14.92 4.37 13.46
N GLY A 259 15.51 5.54 13.17
CA GLY A 259 16.76 5.64 12.46
C GLY A 259 16.67 5.65 10.94
N LYS A 260 17.78 5.33 10.31
CA LYS A 260 17.94 5.42 8.85
C LYS A 260 17.40 4.17 8.17
N HIS A 261 16.49 4.36 7.21
CA HIS A 261 16.05 3.32 6.29
C HIS A 261 16.74 3.51 4.94
N CYS A 262 17.36 2.46 4.42
CA CYS A 262 18.07 2.45 3.14
C CYS A 262 17.35 1.53 2.15
N ILE A 263 17.21 2.00 0.91
CA ILE A 263 16.63 1.26 -0.21
C ILE A 263 17.66 1.17 -1.32
N TYR A 264 17.95 -0.04 -1.76
CA TYR A 264 18.97 -0.35 -2.76
C TYR A 264 18.34 -0.62 -4.10
N THR A 265 18.92 -0.10 -5.17
CA THR A 265 18.40 -0.23 -6.53
C THR A 265 19.51 -0.39 -7.55
N GLY A 266 19.22 -1.11 -8.64
CA GLY A 266 20.16 -1.33 -9.75
C GLY A 266 21.24 -2.39 -9.50
N GLY A 267 21.89 -2.81 -10.56
CA GLY A 267 22.88 -3.86 -10.51
C GLY A 267 22.34 -5.15 -9.92
N ARG A 268 22.94 -5.66 -8.84
CA ARG A 268 22.47 -6.84 -8.11
C ARG A 268 21.22 -6.61 -7.27
N TYR A 269 20.82 -5.36 -7.05
CA TYR A 269 19.64 -4.98 -6.26
C TYR A 269 18.48 -4.63 -7.18
N ASP A 270 17.81 -5.64 -7.70
CA ASP A 270 16.75 -5.54 -8.68
C ASP A 270 15.38 -5.14 -8.09
N SER A 271 15.37 -4.15 -7.20
CA SER A 271 14.11 -3.63 -6.64
C SER A 271 13.13 -3.22 -7.74
N TYR A 272 11.91 -3.76 -7.71
CA TYR A 272 10.88 -3.50 -8.72
C TYR A 272 9.47 -3.51 -8.17
N LEU A 273 8.61 -2.70 -8.77
CA LEU A 273 7.17 -2.76 -8.63
C LEU A 273 6.60 -3.72 -9.69
N TYR A 274 5.81 -4.71 -9.25
CA TYR A 274 5.18 -5.72 -10.10
C TYR A 274 3.73 -5.36 -10.32
N LEU A 275 3.36 -5.02 -11.55
CA LEU A 275 2.08 -4.41 -11.90
C LEU A 275 1.22 -5.31 -12.78
N PRO A 276 -0.08 -5.48 -12.45
CA PRO A 276 -1.06 -6.21 -13.24
C PRO A 276 -1.60 -5.34 -14.38
N VAL A 277 -0.86 -5.25 -15.46
CA VAL A 277 -1.26 -4.48 -16.65
C VAL A 277 -2.31 -5.24 -17.44
N ILE A 278 -3.42 -4.59 -17.76
CA ILE A 278 -4.47 -5.16 -18.61
C ILE A 278 -4.24 -4.69 -20.06
N PRO A 279 -3.98 -5.60 -21.00
CA PRO A 279 -3.81 -5.24 -22.41
C PRO A 279 -5.06 -4.57 -22.98
N GLU A 280 -4.86 -3.57 -23.85
CA GLU A 280 -5.93 -3.07 -24.71
C GLU A 280 -6.49 -4.22 -25.55
N LYS A 281 -7.83 -4.21 -25.73
CA LYS A 281 -8.50 -5.21 -26.57
C LYS A 281 -8.21 -4.97 -28.04
#